data_4074750825287718fd02ff8cec11e496
#
_entry.id   4074750825287718fd02ff8cec11e496
#
_cell.length_a   1.000
_cell.length_b   1.000
_cell.length_c   1.000
_cell.angle_alpha   90.00
_cell.angle_beta   90.00
_cell.angle_gamma   90.00
#
_symmetry.space_group_name_H-M   'P 1'
#
loop_
_entity.id
_entity.type
_entity.pdbx_description
1 polymer ?
#
loop_
_entity_poly.entity_id
_entity_poly.type
_entity_poly.pdbx_seq_one_letter_code
_entity_poly.pdbx_strand_id
1 'polypeptide(L)'
;MEQRVLGGRYLLKDKVGTGGMATVYRAQDQVLDRTVAVRIMLPQYAGDATFAARFKQEAQAAAGLSSPYIVGVYDWGKDGDTYYIVMEYLRGTDLKSGIKSHGALDPKKVAQIGSQISSALSVAHKHEIIHRDIKPQNIMVLPDGNIKVMDFGIARAKNSHLTQDNNVLGTAHYVSPEQTRGQDLGPTSDIYSL
;
A
#
# COMPACT_ATOMS: atom_id res chain seq x y z
N MET A 1 2.56 29.20 5.67
CA MET A 1 2.54 27.83 6.22
C MET A 1 3.97 27.34 6.25
N GLU A 2 4.46 26.97 7.44
CA GLU A 2 5.80 26.41 7.58
C GLU A 2 5.89 25.11 6.77
N GLN A 3 6.86 25.05 5.85
CA GLN A 3 7.09 23.86 5.04
C GLN A 3 7.76 22.81 5.93
N ARG A 4 7.07 21.70 6.21
CA ARG A 4 7.61 20.62 7.03
C ARG A 4 8.59 19.77 6.24
N VAL A 5 9.81 19.60 6.76
CA VAL A 5 10.84 18.71 6.21
C VAL A 5 11.03 17.53 7.16
N LEU A 6 10.88 16.30 6.69
CA LEU A 6 11.11 15.11 7.48
C LEU A 6 12.54 14.60 7.28
N GLY A 7 13.19 14.23 8.38
CA GLY A 7 14.55 13.71 8.38
C GLY A 7 15.57 14.64 7.73
N GLY A 8 15.31 15.95 7.70
CA GLY A 8 16.15 16.94 7.02
C GLY A 8 16.24 16.76 5.50
N ARG A 9 15.39 15.93 4.89
CA ARG A 9 15.49 15.54 3.49
C ARG A 9 14.20 15.65 2.68
N TYR A 10 13.08 15.24 3.25
CA TYR A 10 11.81 15.12 2.51
C TYR A 10 10.90 16.31 2.80
N LEU A 11 10.83 17.26 1.88
CA LEU A 11 10.00 18.45 1.96
C LEU A 11 8.56 18.10 1.58
N LEU A 12 7.66 18.09 2.58
CA LEU A 12 6.25 17.81 2.35
C LEU A 12 5.59 18.91 1.54
N LYS A 13 4.80 18.51 0.54
CA LYS A 13 4.00 19.37 -0.33
C LYS A 13 2.51 19.18 0.00
N ASP A 14 1.78 18.53 -0.89
CA ASP A 14 0.35 18.37 -0.79
C ASP A 14 0.00 17.03 -0.14
N LYS A 15 -1.09 17.03 0.61
CA LYS A 15 -1.72 15.81 1.08
C LYS A 15 -2.43 15.13 -0.10
N VAL A 16 -2.05 13.88 -0.36
CA VAL A 16 -2.61 13.07 -1.45
C VAL A 16 -3.80 12.23 -0.98
N GLY A 17 -3.72 11.72 0.25
CA GLY A 17 -4.78 10.89 0.81
C GLY A 17 -4.58 10.57 2.28
N THR A 18 -5.63 10.01 2.89
CA THR A 18 -5.59 9.46 4.25
C THR A 18 -6.29 8.12 4.22
N GLY A 19 -5.72 7.12 4.87
CA GLY A 19 -6.36 5.82 5.01
C GLY A 19 -5.74 5.02 6.14
N GLY A 20 -6.56 4.23 6.82
CA GLY A 20 -6.11 3.38 7.89
C GLY A 20 -5.32 4.12 8.96
N MET A 21 -4.04 3.78 9.13
CA MET A 21 -3.16 4.30 10.18
C MET A 21 -2.21 5.42 9.70
N ALA A 22 -2.34 5.90 8.46
CA ALA A 22 -1.37 6.83 7.87
C ALA A 22 -2.02 7.87 6.94
N THR A 23 -1.33 8.98 6.78
CA THR A 23 -1.60 9.99 5.75
C THR A 23 -0.48 9.98 4.72
N VAL A 24 -0.83 10.11 3.45
CA VAL A 24 0.13 10.15 2.33
C VAL A 24 0.25 11.57 1.81
N TYR A 25 1.50 12.03 1.66
CA TYR A 25 1.85 13.31 1.09
C TYR A 25 2.68 13.13 -0.17
N ARG A 26 2.48 14.01 -1.14
CA ARG A 26 3.50 14.27 -2.16
C ARG A 26 4.61 15.06 -1.50
N ALA A 27 5.86 14.71 -1.77
CA ALA A 27 7.02 15.37 -1.20
C ALA A 27 8.16 15.49 -2.21
N GLN A 28 9.12 16.36 -1.91
CA GLN A 28 10.36 16.51 -2.65
C GLN A 28 11.51 15.90 -1.84
N ASP A 29 12.18 14.90 -2.40
CA ASP A 29 13.47 14.44 -1.90
C ASP A 29 14.54 15.46 -2.31
N GLN A 30 14.99 16.26 -1.36
CA GLN A 30 15.92 17.37 -1.60
C GLN A 30 17.36 16.90 -1.88
N VAL A 31 17.69 15.64 -1.59
CA VAL A 31 19.01 15.08 -1.84
C VAL A 31 19.12 14.53 -3.26
N LEU A 32 18.10 13.79 -3.72
CA LEU A 32 18.09 13.20 -5.07
C LEU A 32 17.28 14.01 -6.09
N ASP A 33 16.76 15.17 -5.68
CA ASP A 33 15.95 16.10 -6.49
C ASP A 33 14.82 15.39 -7.26
N ARG A 34 14.02 14.60 -6.56
CA ARG A 34 12.89 13.86 -7.15
C ARG A 34 11.63 13.97 -6.33
N THR A 35 10.48 13.86 -7.01
CA THR A 35 9.18 13.75 -6.34
C THR A 35 9.01 12.33 -5.79
N VAL A 36 8.56 12.25 -4.54
CA VAL A 36 8.27 11.01 -3.81
C VAL A 36 6.90 11.07 -3.14
N ALA A 37 6.36 9.92 -2.77
CA ALA A 37 5.25 9.82 -1.85
C ALA A 37 5.78 9.52 -0.45
N VAL A 38 5.29 10.23 0.57
CA VAL A 38 5.65 10.00 1.96
C VAL A 38 4.41 9.61 2.73
N ARG A 39 4.41 8.39 3.26
CA ARG A 39 3.36 7.84 4.10
C ARG A 39 3.73 8.08 5.57
N ILE A 40 2.96 8.89 6.25
CA ILE A 40 3.21 9.32 7.63
C ILE A 40 2.21 8.63 8.55
N MET A 41 2.71 7.94 9.58
CA MET A 41 1.87 7.34 10.61
C MET A 41 1.05 8.42 11.34
N LEU A 42 -0.23 8.15 11.56
CA LEU A 42 -1.08 9.06 12.32
C LEU A 42 -0.62 9.17 13.78
N PRO A 43 -0.69 10.36 14.39
CA PRO A 43 -0.15 10.60 15.75
C PRO A 43 -0.71 9.66 16.83
N GLN A 44 -1.99 9.25 16.70
CA GLN A 44 -2.62 8.34 17.65
C GLN A 44 -1.98 6.95 17.73
N TYR A 45 -1.22 6.54 16.69
CA TYR A 45 -0.51 5.26 16.64
C TYR A 45 0.99 5.38 16.95
N ALA A 46 1.53 6.60 16.97
CA ALA A 46 2.96 6.84 17.13
C ALA A 46 3.49 6.45 18.52
N GLY A 47 2.64 6.47 19.54
CA GLY A 47 2.99 6.07 20.91
C GLY A 47 2.95 4.55 21.15
N ASP A 48 2.42 3.77 20.22
CA ASP A 48 2.33 2.31 20.36
C ASP A 48 3.47 1.62 19.60
N ALA A 49 4.40 1.02 20.37
CA ALA A 49 5.56 0.32 19.81
C ALA A 49 5.18 -0.82 18.85
N THR A 50 4.02 -1.45 19.05
CA THR A 50 3.52 -2.53 18.19
C THR A 50 3.17 -2.01 16.80
N PHE A 51 2.48 -0.87 16.72
CA PHE A 51 2.15 -0.23 15.44
C PHE A 51 3.40 0.28 14.73
N ALA A 52 4.34 0.88 15.45
CA ALA A 52 5.61 1.34 14.90
C ALA A 52 6.44 0.18 14.32
N ALA A 53 6.51 -0.94 15.03
CA ALA A 53 7.23 -2.14 14.58
C ALA A 53 6.59 -2.73 13.30
N ARG A 54 5.26 -2.80 13.23
CA ARG A 54 4.52 -3.28 12.05
C ARG A 54 4.73 -2.37 10.85
N PHE A 55 4.67 -1.06 11.07
CA PHE A 55 4.90 -0.06 10.03
C PHE A 55 6.30 -0.19 9.41
N LYS A 56 7.31 -0.45 10.26
CA LYS A 56 8.68 -0.72 9.82
C LYS A 56 8.78 -2.04 9.05
N GLN A 57 8.17 -3.11 9.55
CA GLN A 57 8.17 -4.43 8.88
C GLN A 57 7.52 -4.37 7.49
N GLU A 58 6.42 -3.63 7.34
CA GLU A 58 5.78 -3.38 6.05
C GLU A 58 6.75 -2.72 5.07
N ALA A 59 7.42 -1.66 5.51
CA ALA A 59 8.42 -0.98 4.69
C ALA A 59 9.58 -1.91 4.30
N GLN A 60 10.12 -2.68 5.24
CA GLN A 60 11.23 -3.60 5.00
C GLN A 60 10.88 -4.71 4.01
N ALA A 61 9.70 -5.29 4.13
CA ALA A 61 9.24 -6.34 3.22
C ALA A 61 9.05 -5.79 1.80
N ALA A 62 8.38 -4.65 1.66
CA ALA A 62 8.15 -4.02 0.37
C ALA A 62 9.45 -3.53 -0.28
N ALA A 63 10.42 -3.03 0.50
CA ALA A 63 11.71 -2.56 0.00
C ALA A 63 12.55 -3.66 -0.65
N GLY A 64 12.37 -4.92 -0.25
CA GLY A 64 13.04 -6.08 -0.85
C GLY A 64 12.44 -6.53 -2.20
N LEU A 65 11.28 -6.01 -2.59
CA LEU A 65 10.58 -6.42 -3.81
C LEU A 65 10.96 -5.50 -4.98
N SER A 66 11.40 -6.11 -6.08
CA SER A 66 11.70 -5.40 -7.33
C SER A 66 10.83 -5.95 -8.46
N SER A 67 9.85 -5.15 -8.90
CA SER A 67 8.94 -5.47 -9.99
C SER A 67 8.40 -4.19 -10.63
N PRO A 68 8.21 -4.14 -11.95
CA PRO A 68 7.55 -3.00 -12.60
C PRO A 68 6.10 -2.83 -12.16
N TYR A 69 5.50 -3.86 -11.55
CA TYR A 69 4.10 -3.88 -11.11
C TYR A 69 3.93 -3.80 -9.59
N ILE A 70 4.98 -3.46 -8.86
CA ILE A 70 4.96 -3.19 -7.41
C ILE A 70 5.47 -1.78 -7.16
N VAL A 71 4.79 -1.03 -6.27
CA VAL A 71 5.28 0.29 -5.86
C VAL A 71 6.64 0.18 -5.17
N GLY A 72 7.59 1.01 -5.60
CA GLY A 72 8.93 1.04 -5.01
C GLY A 72 8.93 1.71 -3.64
N VAL A 73 9.55 1.07 -2.65
CA VAL A 73 9.85 1.66 -1.34
C VAL A 73 11.30 2.11 -1.34
N TYR A 74 11.53 3.38 -1.01
CA TYR A 74 12.85 4.00 -1.09
C TYR A 74 13.53 4.17 0.26
N ASP A 75 12.74 4.49 1.31
CA ASP A 75 13.29 4.80 2.61
C ASP A 75 12.26 4.63 3.72
N TRP A 76 12.72 4.51 4.95
CA TRP A 76 11.92 4.52 6.16
C TRP A 76 12.64 5.37 7.21
N GLY A 77 11.90 6.16 7.97
CA GLY A 77 12.52 7.00 8.98
C GLY A 77 11.63 7.33 10.16
N LYS A 78 12.27 7.93 11.16
CA LYS A 78 11.64 8.52 12.32
C LYS A 78 12.17 9.96 12.49
N ASP A 79 11.27 10.91 12.62
CA ASP A 79 11.58 12.32 12.90
C ASP A 79 10.75 12.78 14.11
N GLY A 80 11.42 12.97 15.25
CA GLY A 80 10.74 13.09 16.54
C GLY A 80 9.87 11.87 16.83
N ASP A 81 8.58 12.09 17.03
CA ASP A 81 7.59 11.03 17.24
C ASP A 81 6.87 10.61 15.94
N THR A 82 7.35 11.10 14.79
CA THR A 82 6.74 10.83 13.49
C THR A 82 7.46 9.70 12.77
N TYR A 83 6.79 8.58 12.52
CA TYR A 83 7.28 7.50 11.65
C TYR A 83 6.79 7.71 10.23
N TYR A 84 7.67 7.47 9.24
CA TYR A 84 7.32 7.65 7.83
C TYR A 84 7.99 6.62 6.92
N ILE A 85 7.32 6.35 5.79
CA ILE A 85 7.83 5.51 4.69
C ILE A 85 7.88 6.38 3.44
N VAL A 86 8.99 6.36 2.72
CA VAL A 86 9.18 7.06 1.45
C VAL A 86 9.05 6.07 0.31
N MET A 87 8.19 6.39 -0.66
CA MET A 87 7.85 5.51 -1.75
C MET A 87 7.89 6.24 -3.08
N GLU A 88 7.89 5.48 -4.16
CA GLU A 88 7.62 5.94 -5.51
C GLU A 88 6.32 6.76 -5.55
N TYR A 89 6.40 7.97 -6.13
CA TYR A 89 5.20 8.77 -6.37
C TYR A 89 4.53 8.32 -7.67
N LEU A 90 3.32 7.81 -7.55
CA LEU A 90 2.54 7.31 -8.67
C LEU A 90 1.57 8.38 -9.17
N ARG A 91 1.68 8.73 -10.45
CA ARG A 91 0.70 9.59 -11.14
C ARG A 91 -0.35 8.67 -11.75
N GLY A 92 -1.51 8.58 -11.12
CA GLY A 92 -2.57 7.69 -11.58
C GLY A 92 -3.76 7.72 -10.64
N THR A 93 -4.65 6.76 -10.83
CA THR A 93 -5.88 6.61 -10.06
C THR A 93 -5.99 5.17 -9.57
N ASP A 94 -6.46 4.96 -8.35
CA ASP A 94 -6.74 3.61 -7.89
C ASP A 94 -7.86 2.97 -8.73
N LEU A 95 -7.77 1.65 -8.88
CA LEU A 95 -8.67 0.89 -9.74
C LEU A 95 -10.14 1.01 -9.29
N LYS A 96 -10.40 1.12 -7.97
CA LYS A 96 -11.76 1.30 -7.46
C LYS A 96 -12.36 2.62 -7.91
N SER A 97 -11.60 3.71 -7.78
CA SER A 97 -12.02 5.04 -8.25
C SER A 97 -12.23 5.06 -9.76
N GLY A 98 -11.37 4.39 -10.51
CA GLY A 98 -11.51 4.23 -11.95
C GLY A 98 -12.80 3.49 -12.34
N ILE A 99 -13.11 2.37 -11.69
CA ILE A 99 -14.36 1.61 -11.89
C ILE A 99 -15.57 2.46 -11.52
N LYS A 100 -15.51 3.18 -10.40
CA LYS A 100 -16.61 4.03 -9.94
C LYS A 100 -16.92 5.15 -10.93
N SER A 101 -15.92 5.75 -11.57
CA SER A 101 -16.08 6.89 -12.48
C SER A 101 -16.39 6.48 -13.93
N HIS A 102 -15.91 5.33 -14.39
CA HIS A 102 -16.02 4.91 -15.79
C HIS A 102 -16.88 3.64 -15.98
N GLY A 103 -17.32 3.00 -14.91
CA GLY A 103 -18.08 1.75 -14.95
C GLY A 103 -17.21 0.51 -15.20
N ALA A 104 -17.83 -0.53 -15.76
CA ALA A 104 -17.17 -1.79 -16.07
C ALA A 104 -16.07 -1.61 -17.11
N LEU A 105 -14.95 -2.27 -16.88
CA LEU A 105 -13.80 -2.26 -17.78
C LEU A 105 -14.00 -3.26 -18.95
N ASP A 106 -13.36 -2.95 -20.08
CA ASP A 106 -13.25 -3.88 -21.19
C ASP A 106 -12.58 -5.20 -20.74
N PRO A 107 -13.09 -6.39 -21.18
CA PRO A 107 -12.53 -7.68 -20.76
C PRO A 107 -11.04 -7.86 -21.06
N LYS A 108 -10.54 -7.34 -22.17
CA LYS A 108 -9.10 -7.39 -22.49
C LYS A 108 -8.28 -6.57 -21.50
N LYS A 109 -8.81 -5.42 -21.09
CA LYS A 109 -8.18 -4.58 -20.07
C LYS A 109 -8.15 -5.28 -18.71
N VAL A 110 -9.22 -5.94 -18.32
CA VAL A 110 -9.29 -6.76 -17.10
C VAL A 110 -8.25 -7.87 -17.13
N ALA A 111 -8.15 -8.61 -18.24
CA ALA A 111 -7.17 -9.67 -18.42
C ALA A 111 -5.72 -9.13 -18.31
N GLN A 112 -5.44 -7.97 -18.90
CA GLN A 112 -4.13 -7.32 -18.80
C GLN A 112 -3.80 -6.94 -17.34
N ILE A 113 -4.73 -6.31 -16.64
CA ILE A 113 -4.58 -5.92 -15.23
C ILE A 113 -4.34 -7.17 -14.37
N GLY A 114 -5.16 -8.21 -14.53
CA GLY A 114 -5.01 -9.46 -13.79
C GLY A 114 -3.66 -10.13 -14.03
N SER A 115 -3.18 -10.15 -15.29
CA SER A 115 -1.84 -10.66 -15.63
C SER A 115 -0.72 -9.89 -14.93
N GLN A 116 -0.80 -8.57 -14.87
CA GLN A 116 0.19 -7.73 -14.22
C GLN A 116 0.17 -7.90 -12.69
N ILE A 117 -1.03 -8.00 -12.08
CA ILE A 117 -1.15 -8.28 -10.63
C ILE A 117 -0.56 -9.67 -10.33
N SER A 118 -0.88 -10.69 -11.14
CA SER A 118 -0.33 -12.04 -10.97
C SER A 118 1.20 -12.05 -11.04
N SER A 119 1.78 -11.26 -11.95
CA SER A 119 3.23 -11.09 -12.05
C SER A 119 3.82 -10.44 -10.78
N ALA A 120 3.18 -9.40 -10.26
CA ALA A 120 3.58 -8.75 -9.00
C ALA A 120 3.52 -9.74 -7.82
N LEU A 121 2.43 -10.49 -7.69
CA LEU A 121 2.26 -11.49 -6.65
C LEU A 121 3.28 -12.63 -6.76
N SER A 122 3.62 -13.07 -7.98
CA SER A 122 4.65 -14.07 -8.20
C SER A 122 6.01 -13.62 -7.64
N VAL A 123 6.37 -12.35 -7.80
CA VAL A 123 7.60 -11.79 -7.22
C VAL A 123 7.53 -11.80 -5.69
N ALA A 124 6.43 -11.32 -5.11
CA ALA A 124 6.25 -11.28 -3.66
C ALA A 124 6.28 -12.69 -3.04
N HIS A 125 5.55 -13.64 -3.63
CA HIS A 125 5.47 -15.02 -3.12
C HIS A 125 6.81 -15.76 -3.18
N LYS A 126 7.66 -15.49 -4.18
CA LYS A 126 9.03 -16.01 -4.24
C LYS A 126 9.91 -15.50 -3.10
N HIS A 127 9.58 -14.35 -2.52
CA HIS A 127 10.23 -13.78 -1.34
C HIS A 127 9.47 -14.12 -0.04
N GLU A 128 8.56 -15.08 -0.09
CA GLU A 128 7.73 -15.51 1.06
C GLU A 128 6.86 -14.38 1.65
N ILE A 129 6.54 -13.38 0.82
CA ILE A 129 5.70 -12.25 1.20
C ILE A 129 4.30 -12.44 0.62
N ILE A 130 3.30 -12.49 1.49
CA ILE A 130 1.88 -12.55 1.13
C ILE A 130 1.30 -11.15 1.30
N HIS A 131 0.57 -10.66 0.28
CA HIS A 131 -0.01 -9.31 0.28
C HIS A 131 -1.11 -9.15 1.32
N ARG A 132 -2.03 -10.10 1.43
CA ARG A 132 -3.14 -10.19 2.40
C ARG A 132 -4.28 -9.19 2.20
N ASP A 133 -4.16 -8.24 1.28
CA ASP A 133 -5.17 -7.20 1.07
C ASP A 133 -5.28 -6.80 -0.42
N ILE A 134 -5.31 -7.79 -1.31
CA ILE A 134 -5.56 -7.54 -2.74
C ILE A 134 -7.00 -7.09 -2.92
N LYS A 135 -7.16 -5.88 -3.46
CA LYS A 135 -8.44 -5.25 -3.75
C LYS A 135 -8.22 -4.04 -4.67
N PRO A 136 -9.25 -3.56 -5.38
CA PRO A 136 -9.11 -2.46 -6.34
C PRO A 136 -8.54 -1.16 -5.75
N GLN A 137 -8.74 -0.90 -4.46
CA GLN A 137 -8.16 0.27 -3.79
C GLN A 137 -6.65 0.23 -3.69
N ASN A 138 -6.06 -0.98 -3.67
CA ASN A 138 -4.62 -1.21 -3.55
C ASN A 138 -3.93 -1.44 -4.89
N ILE A 139 -4.62 -1.18 -6.00
CA ILE A 139 -4.10 -1.26 -7.37
C ILE A 139 -4.14 0.14 -7.99
N MET A 140 -2.98 0.72 -8.25
CA MET A 140 -2.87 2.00 -8.96
C MET A 140 -2.80 1.75 -10.46
N VAL A 141 -3.65 2.42 -11.23
CA VAL A 141 -3.59 2.43 -12.71
C VAL A 141 -2.86 3.68 -13.16
N LEU A 142 -1.77 3.50 -13.90
CA LEU A 142 -0.94 4.57 -14.41
C LEU A 142 -1.47 5.10 -15.75
N PRO A 143 -1.04 6.31 -16.20
CA PRO A 143 -1.50 6.91 -17.45
C PRO A 143 -1.23 6.06 -18.70
N ASP A 144 -0.18 5.22 -18.69
CA ASP A 144 0.14 4.27 -19.76
C ASP A 144 -0.73 3.00 -19.75
N GLY A 145 -1.61 2.87 -18.76
CA GLY A 145 -2.49 1.74 -18.57
C GLY A 145 -1.89 0.57 -17.82
N ASN A 146 -0.62 0.61 -17.44
CA ASN A 146 0.00 -0.36 -16.55
C ASN A 146 -0.47 -0.15 -15.10
N ILE A 147 -0.28 -1.17 -14.26
CA ILE A 147 -0.65 -1.09 -12.85
C ILE A 147 0.56 -1.16 -11.93
N LYS A 148 0.35 -0.69 -10.70
CA LYS A 148 1.23 -0.99 -9.58
C LYS A 148 0.41 -1.43 -8.38
N VAL A 149 0.83 -2.55 -7.78
CA VAL A 149 0.28 -3.06 -6.52
C VAL A 149 0.89 -2.26 -5.38
N MET A 150 0.01 -1.77 -4.49
CA MET A 150 0.37 -0.97 -3.32
C MET A 150 0.03 -1.71 -2.03
N ASP A 151 0.55 -1.21 -0.91
CA ASP A 151 0.11 -1.54 0.46
C ASP A 151 0.10 -3.04 0.78
N PHE A 152 1.27 -3.69 0.75
CA PHE A 152 1.44 -5.03 1.26
C PHE A 152 1.03 -5.11 2.74
N GLY A 153 -0.04 -5.85 3.04
CA GLY A 153 -0.77 -5.86 4.32
C GLY A 153 -0.07 -6.57 5.48
N ILE A 154 1.26 -6.51 5.56
CA ILE A 154 2.07 -7.15 6.63
C ILE A 154 1.69 -6.61 8.01
N ALA A 155 1.24 -5.35 8.08
CA ALA A 155 0.80 -4.71 9.32
C ALA A 155 -0.51 -5.26 9.90
N ARG A 156 -1.29 -6.05 9.15
CA ARG A 156 -2.48 -6.72 9.66
C ARG A 156 -2.08 -7.95 10.45
N ALA A 157 -2.04 -7.80 11.77
CA ALA A 157 -1.76 -8.89 12.70
C ALA A 157 -2.68 -10.10 12.48
N LYS A 158 -2.18 -11.28 12.81
CA LYS A 158 -2.91 -12.55 12.92
C LYS A 158 -4.24 -12.47 13.73
N ASN A 159 -4.50 -11.37 14.45
CA ASN A 159 -5.61 -11.21 15.38
C ASN A 159 -6.38 -9.88 15.27
N SER A 160 -6.34 -9.16 14.15
CA SER A 160 -7.29 -8.07 14.00
C SER A 160 -8.67 -8.68 13.70
N HIS A 161 -9.44 -8.86 14.75
CA HIS A 161 -10.87 -9.13 14.68
C HIS A 161 -11.49 -8.15 13.66
N LEU A 162 -12.32 -8.68 12.78
CA LEU A 162 -13.09 -7.98 11.75
C LEU A 162 -14.11 -6.95 12.31
N THR A 163 -13.92 -6.52 13.55
CA THR A 163 -14.85 -5.68 14.28
C THR A 163 -14.17 -4.39 14.69
N GLN A 164 -14.49 -3.31 14.02
CA GLN A 164 -14.74 -1.96 14.56
C GLN A 164 -14.56 -0.77 13.62
N ASP A 165 -14.18 -0.97 12.34
CA ASP A 165 -14.20 0.16 11.40
C ASP A 165 -15.19 -0.08 10.27
N ASN A 166 -16.05 0.89 9.98
CA ASN A 166 -17.01 0.90 8.86
C ASN A 166 -16.36 0.72 7.47
N ASN A 167 -15.02 0.74 7.38
CA ASN A 167 -14.23 0.38 6.20
C ASN A 167 -14.11 -1.14 5.98
N VAL A 168 -14.49 -1.96 6.95
CA VAL A 168 -14.44 -3.43 6.89
C VAL A 168 -15.40 -3.98 5.85
N LEU A 169 -16.57 -3.35 5.65
CA LEU A 169 -17.56 -3.83 4.68
C LEU A 169 -17.00 -3.91 3.25
N GLY A 170 -16.20 -2.93 2.80
CA GLY A 170 -15.61 -2.93 1.46
C GLY A 170 -14.48 -3.95 1.28
N THR A 171 -13.77 -4.29 2.35
CA THR A 171 -12.68 -5.29 2.34
C THR A 171 -13.23 -6.72 2.41
N ALA A 172 -14.36 -6.94 3.05
CA ALA A 172 -14.97 -8.26 3.23
C ALA A 172 -15.27 -8.99 1.91
N HIS A 173 -15.50 -8.26 0.82
CA HIS A 173 -15.79 -8.86 -0.50
C HIS A 173 -14.59 -9.58 -1.13
N TYR A 174 -13.38 -9.28 -0.70
CA TYR A 174 -12.12 -9.80 -1.28
C TYR A 174 -11.39 -10.75 -0.35
N VAL A 175 -11.83 -10.88 0.91
CA VAL A 175 -11.17 -11.67 1.96
C VAL A 175 -11.35 -13.15 1.69
N SER A 176 -10.25 -13.91 1.72
CA SER A 176 -10.29 -15.36 1.55
C SER A 176 -10.94 -16.07 2.75
N PRO A 177 -11.49 -17.30 2.55
CA PRO A 177 -12.09 -18.07 3.63
C PRO A 177 -11.14 -18.35 4.81
N GLU A 178 -9.87 -18.63 4.53
CA GLU A 178 -8.85 -18.84 5.56
C GLU A 178 -8.58 -17.59 6.39
N GLN A 179 -8.63 -16.39 5.77
CA GLN A 179 -8.51 -15.13 6.49
C GLN A 179 -9.67 -14.91 7.47
N THR A 180 -10.90 -15.23 7.04
CA THR A 180 -12.08 -15.08 7.90
C THR A 180 -12.08 -16.06 9.08
N ARG A 181 -11.43 -17.20 8.94
CA ARG A 181 -11.32 -18.24 9.96
C ARG A 181 -10.08 -18.09 10.85
N GLY A 182 -9.25 -17.09 10.61
CA GLY A 182 -8.00 -16.89 11.35
C GLY A 182 -6.97 -18.01 11.15
N GLN A 183 -7.05 -18.70 10.01
CA GLN A 183 -6.12 -19.76 9.63
C GLN A 183 -4.81 -19.20 9.05
N ASP A 184 -3.82 -20.05 8.91
CA ASP A 184 -2.55 -19.68 8.27
C ASP A 184 -2.79 -19.29 6.80
N LEU A 185 -2.19 -18.16 6.40
CA LEU A 185 -2.32 -17.61 5.06
C LEU A 185 -1.17 -18.09 4.17
N GLY A 186 -1.50 -18.35 2.93
CA GLY A 186 -0.56 -18.70 1.89
C GLY A 186 -0.74 -17.85 0.62
N PRO A 187 0.08 -18.09 -0.41
CA PRO A 187 -0.07 -17.46 -1.72
C PRO A 187 -1.49 -17.57 -2.30
N THR A 188 -2.19 -18.67 -2.02
CA THR A 188 -3.58 -18.92 -2.45
C THR A 188 -4.57 -17.89 -1.93
N SER A 189 -4.34 -17.29 -0.75
CA SER A 189 -5.18 -16.23 -0.21
C SER A 189 -5.18 -14.99 -1.10
N ASP A 190 -4.01 -14.59 -1.63
CA ASP A 190 -3.89 -13.48 -2.56
C ASP A 190 -4.54 -13.79 -3.92
N ILE A 191 -4.41 -15.03 -4.38
CA ILE A 191 -5.03 -15.49 -5.64
C ILE A 191 -6.56 -15.53 -5.53
N TYR A 192 -7.10 -15.91 -4.37
CA TYR A 192 -8.54 -15.85 -4.11
C TYR A 192 -9.09 -14.42 -4.23
N SER A 193 -8.32 -13.43 -3.75
CA SER A 193 -8.72 -12.02 -3.75
C SER A 193 -8.59 -11.35 -5.13
N LEU A 194 -7.81 -11.94 -6.05
CA LEU A 194 -7.59 -11.42 -7.40
C LEU A 194 -8.79 -11.63 -8.31
#